data_4ba73bc3019295e646fa70fce93bfc40
#
_entry.id   4ba73bc3019295e646fa70fce93bfc40
#
_cell.length_a   1.000
_cell.length_b   1.000
_cell.length_c   1.000
_cell.angle_alpha   90.00
_cell.angle_beta   90.00
_cell.angle_gamma   90.00
#
_symmetry.space_group_name_H-M   'P 1'
#
loop_
_entity.id
_entity.type
_entity.pdbx_description
1 polymer ?
#
loop_
_entity_poly.entity_id
_entity_poly.type
_entity_poly.pdbx_seq_one_letter_code
_entity_poly.pdbx_strand_id
1 'polypeptide(L)'
;MKNDEIKEANRKALPKFLLFAVVCAIVGGVIGYYSGYGAAKGGMDELIGMMKETGAFFGTHIAPWLMVAIAIIVPVLCLPIYRSAKKLLAAWDGEDEAISDTIDRKLSVVIWIASASFIVAYFLIAASYSGGFAIFDDMEKTIVFFIGIVSFFAIMIEAILFQQKCVDTTKQMNPEKKASVYDMRFQKKWIDDCDEAEKINCIFGISNR
;
A
#
# COMPACT_ATOMS: atom_id res chain seq x y z
N MET A 1 -15.97 18.96 -11.00
CA MET A 1 -14.53 19.37 -10.90
C MET A 1 -13.82 18.99 -12.19
N LYS A 2 -13.12 19.92 -12.86
CA LYS A 2 -12.41 19.60 -14.10
C LYS A 2 -11.24 18.67 -13.80
N ASN A 3 -10.96 17.67 -14.64
CA ASN A 3 -9.81 16.76 -14.53
C ASN A 3 -8.47 17.48 -14.29
N ASP A 4 -8.35 18.71 -14.73
CA ASP A 4 -7.13 19.52 -14.59
C ASP A 4 -6.92 20.01 -13.14
N GLU A 5 -8.00 20.31 -12.41
CA GLU A 5 -7.92 20.71 -10.98
C GLU A 5 -7.49 19.53 -10.10
N ILE A 6 -7.97 18.32 -10.40
CA ILE A 6 -7.52 17.08 -9.70
C ILE A 6 -6.03 16.85 -9.94
N LYS A 7 -5.58 16.96 -11.18
CA LYS A 7 -4.16 16.79 -11.55
C LYS A 7 -3.26 17.83 -10.86
N GLU A 8 -3.74 19.08 -10.78
CA GLU A 8 -2.96 20.16 -10.14
C GLU A 8 -2.85 19.93 -8.63
N ALA A 9 -3.91 19.51 -7.95
CA ALA A 9 -3.90 19.17 -6.53
C ALA A 9 -2.91 18.02 -6.23
N ASN A 10 -2.95 16.95 -7.05
CA ASN A 10 -2.04 15.81 -6.90
C ASN A 10 -0.59 16.21 -7.17
N ARG A 11 -0.32 17.04 -8.18
CA ARG A 11 1.01 17.54 -8.52
C ARG A 11 1.62 18.40 -7.40
N LYS A 12 0.80 19.15 -6.66
CA LYS A 12 1.24 19.95 -5.50
C LYS A 12 1.49 19.09 -4.25
N ALA A 13 0.75 18.00 -4.07
CA ALA A 13 0.87 17.12 -2.89
C ALA A 13 2.00 16.10 -3.02
N LEU A 14 2.24 15.58 -4.24
CA LEU A 14 3.20 14.50 -4.52
C LEU A 14 4.63 14.78 -4.00
N PRO A 15 5.28 15.94 -4.23
CA PRO A 15 6.65 16.18 -3.79
C PRO A 15 6.78 16.18 -2.27
N LYS A 16 5.78 16.68 -1.54
CA LYS A 16 5.76 16.65 -0.07
C LYS A 16 5.62 15.23 0.45
N PHE A 17 4.80 14.42 -0.18
CA PHE A 17 4.64 13.02 0.15
C PHE A 17 5.94 12.23 -0.09
N LEU A 18 6.60 12.42 -1.24
CA LEU A 18 7.88 11.79 -1.55
C LEU A 18 8.97 12.17 -0.56
N LEU A 19 9.07 13.46 -0.20
CA LEU A 19 10.03 13.92 0.82
C LEU A 19 9.79 13.23 2.16
N PHE A 20 8.53 13.13 2.59
CA PHE A 20 8.17 12.44 3.83
C PHE A 20 8.53 10.95 3.78
N ALA A 21 8.22 10.27 2.68
CA ALA A 21 8.55 8.86 2.48
C ALA A 21 10.06 8.60 2.59
N VAL A 22 10.89 9.46 1.97
CA VAL A 22 12.35 9.38 2.05
C VAL A 22 12.84 9.59 3.49
N VAL A 23 12.31 10.58 4.21
CA VAL A 23 12.65 10.81 5.63
C VAL A 23 12.29 9.60 6.49
N CYS A 24 11.09 9.04 6.32
CA CYS A 24 10.68 7.82 7.04
C CYS A 24 11.57 6.62 6.72
N ALA A 25 11.98 6.45 5.46
CA ALA A 25 12.89 5.37 5.07
C ALA A 25 14.28 5.51 5.73
N ILE A 26 14.83 6.73 5.80
CA ILE A 26 16.11 6.99 6.47
C ILE A 26 15.99 6.71 7.98
N VAL A 27 14.97 7.26 8.64
CA VAL A 27 14.74 7.08 10.08
C VAL A 27 14.52 5.59 10.42
N GLY A 28 13.66 4.91 9.64
CA GLY A 28 13.41 3.47 9.81
C GLY A 28 14.66 2.63 9.58
N GLY A 29 15.50 2.98 8.60
CA GLY A 29 16.78 2.32 8.34
C GLY A 29 17.77 2.47 9.49
N VAL A 30 17.88 3.67 10.07
CA VAL A 30 18.74 3.93 11.23
C VAL A 30 18.26 3.15 12.46
N ILE A 31 16.97 3.19 12.77
CA ILE A 31 16.39 2.44 13.89
C ILE A 31 16.57 0.94 13.69
N GLY A 32 16.29 0.42 12.49
CA GLY A 32 16.46 -0.98 12.15
C GLY A 32 17.91 -1.45 12.29
N TYR A 33 18.88 -0.63 11.88
CA TYR A 33 20.30 -0.92 12.04
C TYR A 33 20.69 -1.06 13.53
N TYR A 34 20.33 -0.11 14.37
CA TYR A 34 20.67 -0.15 15.80
C TYR A 34 19.93 -1.25 16.54
N SER A 35 18.67 -1.54 16.20
CA SER A 35 17.89 -2.63 16.78
C SER A 35 18.49 -4.00 16.42
N GLY A 36 18.85 -4.20 15.16
CA GLY A 36 19.50 -5.43 14.70
C GLY A 36 20.88 -5.67 15.35
N TYR A 37 21.67 -4.61 15.48
CA TYR A 37 22.98 -4.68 16.13
C TYR A 37 22.87 -5.00 17.63
N GLY A 38 21.85 -4.43 18.32
CA GLY A 38 21.59 -4.73 19.73
C GLY A 38 21.14 -6.18 19.95
N ALA A 39 20.25 -6.69 19.08
CA ALA A 39 19.78 -8.07 19.16
C ALA A 39 20.88 -9.10 18.90
N ALA A 40 21.86 -8.79 18.07
CA ALA A 40 23.01 -9.67 17.79
C ALA A 40 23.98 -9.85 18.99
N LYS A 41 23.91 -8.99 20.00
CA LYS A 41 24.76 -9.03 21.22
C LYS A 41 24.13 -9.74 22.42
N GLY A 42 22.82 -10.01 22.41
CA GLY A 42 22.11 -10.61 23.56
C GLY A 42 21.83 -12.10 23.31
N GLY A 43 22.53 -13.00 24.06
CA GLY A 43 22.28 -14.42 24.01
C GLY A 43 20.86 -14.77 24.48
N MET A 44 20.15 -15.59 23.71
CA MET A 44 18.87 -16.19 24.07
C MET A 44 18.72 -17.59 23.47
N ASP A 45 18.13 -18.42 24.25
CA ASP A 45 18.13 -19.88 24.30
C ASP A 45 17.65 -20.67 23.06
N GLU A 46 17.86 -21.99 23.14
CA GLU A 46 17.75 -23.03 22.10
C GLU A 46 16.42 -23.03 21.31
N LEU A 47 15.30 -22.68 21.94
CA LEU A 47 13.98 -22.58 21.27
C LEU A 47 13.92 -21.40 20.29
N ILE A 48 14.54 -20.30 20.63
CA ILE A 48 14.68 -19.12 19.76
C ILE A 48 15.67 -19.44 18.63
N GLY A 49 16.67 -20.32 18.89
CA GLY A 49 17.54 -20.83 17.85
C GLY A 49 16.79 -21.53 16.73
N MET A 50 15.90 -22.46 17.05
CA MET A 50 15.07 -23.18 16.07
C MET A 50 14.10 -22.26 15.32
N MET A 51 13.44 -21.33 16.02
CA MET A 51 12.58 -20.33 15.38
C MET A 51 13.39 -19.39 14.48
N LYS A 52 14.59 -19.03 14.88
CA LYS A 52 15.49 -18.19 14.10
C LYS A 52 15.99 -18.90 12.84
N GLU A 53 16.35 -20.17 12.90
CA GLU A 53 16.76 -20.94 11.71
C GLU A 53 15.63 -21.12 10.72
N THR A 54 14.43 -21.50 11.18
CA THR A 54 13.25 -21.66 10.31
C THR A 54 12.83 -20.31 9.71
N GLY A 55 12.83 -19.26 10.52
CA GLY A 55 12.53 -17.91 10.07
C GLY A 55 13.56 -17.38 9.07
N ALA A 56 14.84 -17.65 9.31
CA ALA A 56 15.93 -17.28 8.41
C ALA A 56 15.81 -18.02 7.07
N PHE A 57 15.52 -19.32 7.07
CA PHE A 57 15.31 -20.09 5.84
C PHE A 57 14.13 -19.53 5.03
N PHE A 58 12.97 -19.32 5.66
CA PHE A 58 11.81 -18.73 5.01
C PHE A 58 12.13 -17.33 4.46
N GLY A 59 12.74 -16.49 5.28
CA GLY A 59 13.05 -15.11 4.92
C GLY A 59 14.05 -14.99 3.78
N THR A 60 15.08 -15.83 3.76
CA THR A 60 16.13 -15.75 2.73
C THR A 60 15.75 -16.44 1.42
N HIS A 61 14.98 -17.54 1.47
CA HIS A 61 14.73 -18.36 0.27
C HIS A 61 13.32 -18.24 -0.29
N ILE A 62 12.31 -17.89 0.54
CA ILE A 62 10.90 -17.92 0.12
C ILE A 62 10.32 -16.52 0.04
N ALA A 63 10.49 -15.70 1.07
CA ALA A 63 9.84 -14.39 1.17
C ALA A 63 10.15 -13.44 0.01
N PRO A 64 11.39 -13.31 -0.51
CA PRO A 64 11.68 -12.47 -1.66
C PRO A 64 10.91 -12.86 -2.92
N TRP A 65 10.80 -14.16 -3.19
CA TRP A 65 10.07 -14.67 -4.35
C TRP A 65 8.56 -14.52 -4.22
N LEU A 66 8.02 -14.63 -3.00
CA LEU A 66 6.62 -14.29 -2.74
C LEU A 66 6.35 -12.81 -3.03
N MET A 67 7.27 -11.90 -2.67
CA MET A 67 7.13 -10.48 -3.01
C MET A 67 7.15 -10.24 -4.52
N VAL A 68 8.03 -10.92 -5.27
CA VAL A 68 8.01 -10.87 -6.74
C VAL A 68 6.65 -11.35 -7.28
N ALA A 69 6.14 -12.45 -6.77
CA ALA A 69 4.83 -12.97 -7.18
C ALA A 69 3.70 -11.97 -6.89
N ILE A 70 3.68 -11.35 -5.72
CA ILE A 70 2.70 -10.33 -5.33
C ILE A 70 2.79 -9.12 -6.27
N ALA A 71 3.99 -8.62 -6.56
CA ALA A 71 4.19 -7.49 -7.47
C ALA A 71 3.66 -7.76 -8.90
N ILE A 72 3.61 -9.01 -9.33
CA ILE A 72 3.03 -9.39 -10.63
C ILE A 72 1.51 -9.60 -10.52
N ILE A 73 1.04 -10.29 -9.48
CA ILE A 73 -0.36 -10.68 -9.33
C ILE A 73 -1.25 -9.47 -9.04
N VAL A 74 -0.80 -8.53 -8.21
CA VAL A 74 -1.62 -7.37 -7.81
C VAL A 74 -2.07 -6.54 -9.02
N PRO A 75 -1.19 -6.07 -9.91
CA PRO A 75 -1.65 -5.33 -11.09
C PRO A 75 -2.49 -6.17 -12.04
N VAL A 76 -2.21 -7.48 -12.19
CA VAL A 76 -3.02 -8.38 -13.03
C VAL A 76 -4.46 -8.49 -12.50
N LEU A 77 -4.68 -8.49 -11.20
CA LEU A 77 -6.01 -8.52 -10.60
C LEU A 77 -6.67 -7.14 -10.57
N CYS A 78 -5.94 -6.10 -10.17
CA CYS A 78 -6.49 -4.77 -9.96
C CYS A 78 -6.83 -4.03 -11.27
N LEU A 79 -6.00 -4.15 -12.31
CA LEU A 79 -6.21 -3.40 -13.56
C LEU A 79 -7.53 -3.75 -14.27
N PRO A 80 -7.95 -5.02 -14.42
CA PRO A 80 -9.23 -5.35 -15.05
C PRO A 80 -10.42 -4.80 -14.26
N ILE A 81 -10.38 -4.92 -12.92
CA ILE A 81 -11.45 -4.43 -12.04
C ILE A 81 -11.54 -2.92 -12.14
N TYR A 82 -10.42 -2.20 -12.05
CA TYR A 82 -10.36 -0.76 -12.19
C TYR A 82 -10.84 -0.28 -13.57
N ARG A 83 -10.39 -0.93 -14.66
CA ARG A 83 -10.83 -0.60 -16.02
C ARG A 83 -12.34 -0.82 -16.20
N SER A 84 -12.89 -1.87 -15.58
CA SER A 84 -14.33 -2.13 -15.58
C SER A 84 -15.10 -1.02 -14.84
N ALA A 85 -14.63 -0.59 -13.67
CA ALA A 85 -15.21 0.53 -12.93
C ALA A 85 -15.19 1.82 -13.77
N LYS A 86 -14.05 2.12 -14.42
CA LYS A 86 -13.91 3.31 -15.28
C LYS A 86 -14.81 3.29 -16.52
N LYS A 87 -15.06 2.11 -17.10
CA LYS A 87 -16.02 1.96 -18.22
C LYS A 87 -17.45 2.23 -17.77
N LEU A 88 -17.83 1.73 -16.58
CA LEU A 88 -19.16 2.01 -16.01
C LEU A 88 -19.32 3.50 -15.72
N LEU A 89 -18.30 4.15 -15.16
CA LEU A 89 -18.33 5.59 -14.90
C LEU A 89 -18.49 6.40 -16.19
N ALA A 90 -17.86 5.99 -17.29
CA ALA A 90 -17.98 6.68 -18.57
C ALA A 90 -19.38 6.54 -19.21
N ALA A 91 -20.14 5.51 -18.83
CA ALA A 91 -21.49 5.24 -19.30
C ALA A 91 -22.57 5.75 -18.32
N TRP A 92 -22.17 6.20 -17.12
CA TRP A 92 -23.07 6.65 -16.06
C TRP A 92 -23.58 8.07 -16.35
N ASP A 93 -24.89 8.27 -16.23
CA ASP A 93 -25.59 9.54 -16.46
C ASP A 93 -25.59 10.50 -15.24
N GLY A 94 -25.12 10.00 -14.08
CA GLY A 94 -25.07 10.77 -12.83
C GLY A 94 -26.31 10.55 -11.93
N GLU A 95 -27.33 9.82 -12.36
CA GLU A 95 -28.59 9.64 -11.63
C GLU A 95 -28.81 8.20 -11.13
N ASP A 96 -28.26 7.18 -11.82
CA ASP A 96 -28.47 5.78 -11.46
C ASP A 96 -27.62 5.37 -10.25
N GLU A 97 -28.26 5.26 -9.08
CA GLU A 97 -27.62 4.83 -7.83
C GLU A 97 -27.07 3.40 -7.90
N ALA A 98 -27.72 2.48 -8.62
CA ALA A 98 -27.25 1.08 -8.71
C ALA A 98 -25.93 0.97 -9.48
N ILE A 99 -25.74 1.80 -10.49
CA ILE A 99 -24.48 1.90 -11.24
C ILE A 99 -23.40 2.54 -10.34
N SER A 100 -23.74 3.61 -9.62
CA SER A 100 -22.85 4.27 -8.65
C SER A 100 -22.34 3.28 -7.61
N ASP A 101 -23.22 2.54 -6.96
CA ASP A 101 -22.87 1.50 -5.97
C ASP A 101 -21.96 0.42 -6.56
N THR A 102 -22.20 0.02 -7.81
CA THR A 102 -21.37 -0.98 -8.49
C THR A 102 -19.97 -0.45 -8.75
N ILE A 103 -19.82 0.82 -9.11
CA ILE A 103 -18.51 1.47 -9.30
C ILE A 103 -17.77 1.53 -7.96
N ASP A 104 -18.40 2.03 -6.91
CA ASP A 104 -17.80 2.15 -5.58
C ASP A 104 -17.36 0.80 -5.01
N ARG A 105 -18.17 -0.24 -5.19
CA ARG A 105 -17.80 -1.60 -4.79
C ARG A 105 -16.55 -2.10 -5.53
N LYS A 106 -16.43 -1.86 -6.83
CA LYS A 106 -15.25 -2.25 -7.61
C LYS A 106 -14.01 -1.48 -7.19
N LEU A 107 -14.13 -0.17 -6.97
CA LEU A 107 -13.02 0.65 -6.49
C LEU A 107 -12.57 0.24 -5.09
N SER A 108 -13.51 -0.05 -4.19
CA SER A 108 -13.24 -0.55 -2.84
C SER A 108 -12.48 -1.87 -2.85
N VAL A 109 -12.85 -2.81 -3.74
CA VAL A 109 -12.12 -4.08 -3.91
C VAL A 109 -10.69 -3.85 -4.36
N VAL A 110 -10.45 -2.94 -5.31
CA VAL A 110 -9.08 -2.59 -5.75
C VAL A 110 -8.26 -2.01 -4.61
N ILE A 111 -8.81 -1.06 -3.84
CA ILE A 111 -8.14 -0.48 -2.67
C ILE A 111 -7.83 -1.56 -1.63
N TRP A 112 -8.78 -2.45 -1.37
CA TRP A 112 -8.60 -3.53 -0.40
C TRP A 112 -7.47 -4.49 -0.82
N ILE A 113 -7.46 -4.96 -2.07
CA ILE A 113 -6.40 -5.85 -2.59
C ILE A 113 -5.05 -5.16 -2.49
N ALA A 114 -4.93 -3.92 -2.95
CA ALA A 114 -3.69 -3.17 -2.93
C ALA A 114 -3.16 -2.95 -1.50
N SER A 115 -4.05 -2.58 -0.56
CA SER A 115 -3.68 -2.37 0.85
C SER A 115 -3.28 -3.65 1.54
N ALA A 116 -4.05 -4.74 1.36
CA ALA A 116 -3.74 -6.05 1.93
C ALA A 116 -2.40 -6.59 1.40
N SER A 117 -2.14 -6.45 0.11
CA SER A 117 -0.88 -6.86 -0.52
C SER A 117 0.31 -6.10 0.04
N PHE A 118 0.17 -4.79 0.28
CA PHE A 118 1.22 -3.98 0.89
C PHE A 118 1.51 -4.41 2.34
N ILE A 119 0.47 -4.71 3.14
CA ILE A 119 0.64 -5.21 4.50
C ILE A 119 1.39 -6.56 4.48
N VAL A 120 1.00 -7.49 3.61
CA VAL A 120 1.69 -8.78 3.46
C VAL A 120 3.14 -8.58 3.04
N ALA A 121 3.40 -7.69 2.07
CA ALA A 121 4.76 -7.38 1.62
C ALA A 121 5.63 -6.80 2.76
N TYR A 122 5.03 -5.99 3.65
CA TYR A 122 5.73 -5.46 4.82
C TYR A 122 6.19 -6.58 5.78
N PHE A 123 5.34 -7.59 6.02
CA PHE A 123 5.73 -8.76 6.80
C PHE A 123 6.79 -9.61 6.09
N LEU A 124 6.70 -9.78 4.78
CA LEU A 124 7.67 -10.55 4.00
C LEU A 124 9.05 -9.88 3.97
N ILE A 125 9.12 -8.56 3.84
CA ILE A 125 10.43 -7.86 3.88
C ILE A 125 11.04 -7.93 5.28
N ALA A 126 10.22 -7.84 6.35
CA ALA A 126 10.70 -8.03 7.71
C ALA A 126 11.20 -9.47 7.93
N ALA A 127 10.50 -10.47 7.40
CA ALA A 127 10.94 -11.86 7.44
C ALA A 127 12.22 -12.07 6.64
N SER A 128 12.40 -11.41 5.49
CA SER A 128 13.61 -11.50 4.67
C SER A 128 14.87 -11.04 5.43
N TYR A 129 14.71 -10.16 6.41
CA TYR A 129 15.81 -9.70 7.27
C TYR A 129 16.06 -10.59 8.49
N SER A 130 15.29 -11.66 8.71
CA SER A 130 15.42 -12.54 9.88
C SER A 130 16.77 -13.25 9.99
N GLY A 131 17.47 -13.46 8.86
CA GLY A 131 18.84 -13.97 8.79
C GLY A 131 19.92 -12.98 9.29
N GLY A 132 19.56 -11.73 9.56
CA GLY A 132 20.49 -10.68 9.99
C GLY A 132 21.59 -10.40 8.96
N PHE A 133 22.76 -9.99 9.43
CA PHE A 133 23.89 -9.64 8.56
C PHE A 133 24.53 -10.84 7.85
N ALA A 134 24.28 -12.08 8.29
CA ALA A 134 24.78 -13.29 7.62
C ALA A 134 24.24 -13.47 6.18
N ILE A 135 23.21 -12.71 5.79
CA ILE A 135 22.71 -12.65 4.42
C ILE A 135 23.80 -12.10 3.47
N PHE A 136 24.64 -11.20 3.96
CA PHE A 136 25.69 -10.53 3.17
C PHE A 136 27.00 -11.32 3.06
N ASP A 137 27.13 -12.45 3.78
CA ASP A 137 28.29 -13.33 3.68
C ASP A 137 28.24 -14.22 2.43
N ASP A 138 27.06 -14.31 1.78
CA ASP A 138 26.81 -15.12 0.59
C ASP A 138 26.23 -14.23 -0.51
N MET A 139 26.92 -14.18 -1.66
CA MET A 139 26.54 -13.33 -2.79
C MET A 139 25.14 -13.71 -3.33
N GLU A 140 24.80 -14.99 -3.39
CA GLU A 140 23.50 -15.44 -3.87
C GLU A 140 22.36 -14.92 -2.97
N LYS A 141 22.50 -15.10 -1.66
CA LYS A 141 21.51 -14.59 -0.67
C LYS A 141 21.40 -13.08 -0.71
N THR A 142 22.52 -12.38 -0.87
CA THR A 142 22.56 -10.94 -1.04
C THR A 142 21.73 -10.49 -2.24
N ILE A 143 21.93 -11.12 -3.40
CA ILE A 143 21.18 -10.79 -4.63
C ILE A 143 19.68 -11.04 -4.43
N VAL A 144 19.30 -12.20 -3.88
CA VAL A 144 17.90 -12.54 -3.62
C VAL A 144 17.25 -11.55 -2.65
N PHE A 145 17.97 -11.12 -1.62
CA PHE A 145 17.51 -10.09 -0.68
C PHE A 145 17.24 -8.75 -1.39
N PHE A 146 18.15 -8.30 -2.27
CA PHE A 146 17.94 -7.07 -3.04
C PHE A 146 16.78 -7.18 -4.03
N ILE A 147 16.56 -8.34 -4.65
CA ILE A 147 15.37 -8.60 -5.47
C ILE A 147 14.10 -8.42 -4.60
N GLY A 148 14.10 -8.93 -3.37
CA GLY A 148 13.01 -8.73 -2.42
C GLY A 148 12.77 -7.25 -2.10
N ILE A 149 13.81 -6.48 -1.84
CA ILE A 149 13.72 -5.03 -1.60
C ILE A 149 13.09 -4.30 -2.80
N VAL A 150 13.58 -4.57 -4.00
CA VAL A 150 13.05 -3.94 -5.22
C VAL A 150 11.58 -4.30 -5.41
N SER A 151 11.21 -5.56 -5.19
CA SER A 151 9.81 -6.02 -5.26
C SER A 151 8.93 -5.37 -4.20
N PHE A 152 9.42 -5.21 -2.97
CA PHE A 152 8.71 -4.49 -1.92
C PHE A 152 8.39 -3.04 -2.31
N PHE A 153 9.38 -2.32 -2.84
CA PHE A 153 9.15 -0.95 -3.31
C PHE A 153 8.20 -0.90 -4.51
N ALA A 154 8.26 -1.89 -5.41
CA ALA A 154 7.30 -2.00 -6.51
C ALA A 154 5.86 -2.16 -5.99
N ILE A 155 5.62 -3.08 -5.05
CA ILE A 155 4.30 -3.27 -4.42
C ILE A 155 3.83 -2.00 -3.70
N MET A 156 4.72 -1.31 -2.99
CA MET A 156 4.41 -0.04 -2.32
C MET A 156 3.95 1.03 -3.32
N ILE A 157 4.68 1.18 -4.41
CA ILE A 157 4.34 2.15 -5.47
C ILE A 157 3.01 1.77 -6.13
N GLU A 158 2.79 0.49 -6.44
CA GLU A 158 1.54 -0.01 -6.99
C GLU A 158 0.36 0.28 -6.07
N ALA A 159 0.49 0.00 -4.77
CA ALA A 159 -0.56 0.27 -3.79
C ALA A 159 -0.94 1.75 -3.76
N ILE A 160 0.05 2.65 -3.72
CA ILE A 160 -0.17 4.09 -3.74
C ILE A 160 -0.85 4.54 -5.04
N LEU A 161 -0.40 4.03 -6.19
CA LEU A 161 -0.94 4.39 -7.50
C LEU A 161 -2.39 3.90 -7.67
N PHE A 162 -2.71 2.67 -7.23
CA PHE A 162 -4.08 2.16 -7.28
C PHE A 162 -5.00 2.93 -6.35
N GLN A 163 -4.59 3.20 -5.11
CA GLN A 163 -5.36 4.02 -4.18
C GLN A 163 -5.65 5.41 -4.76
N GLN A 164 -4.62 6.08 -5.30
CA GLN A 164 -4.81 7.41 -5.88
C GLN A 164 -5.73 7.38 -7.09
N LYS A 165 -5.59 6.40 -8.00
CA LYS A 165 -6.49 6.25 -9.15
C LYS A 165 -7.94 5.99 -8.75
N CYS A 166 -8.16 5.19 -7.71
CA CYS A 166 -9.51 4.94 -7.19
C CYS A 166 -10.10 6.21 -6.59
N VAL A 167 -9.34 6.94 -5.76
CA VAL A 167 -9.75 8.22 -5.18
C VAL A 167 -10.09 9.25 -6.26
N ASP A 168 -9.26 9.35 -7.30
CA ASP A 168 -9.51 10.29 -8.41
C ASP A 168 -10.78 9.91 -9.21
N THR A 169 -11.09 8.61 -9.29
CA THR A 169 -12.31 8.12 -9.93
C THR A 169 -13.54 8.44 -9.07
N THR A 170 -13.47 8.23 -7.74
CA THR A 170 -14.53 8.60 -6.80
C THR A 170 -14.82 10.10 -6.81
N LYS A 171 -13.79 10.94 -6.96
CA LYS A 171 -13.98 12.41 -7.11
C LYS A 171 -14.72 12.82 -8.39
N GLN A 172 -14.65 12.01 -9.44
CA GLN A 172 -15.43 12.27 -10.65
C GLN A 172 -16.92 12.03 -10.43
N MET A 173 -17.28 11.11 -9.52
CA MET A 173 -18.66 10.85 -9.09
C MET A 173 -19.12 11.88 -8.05
N ASN A 174 -18.23 12.29 -7.14
CA ASN A 174 -18.52 13.21 -6.04
C ASN A 174 -17.60 14.43 -6.12
N PRO A 175 -17.98 15.46 -6.88
CA PRO A 175 -17.10 16.62 -7.15
C PRO A 175 -16.76 17.48 -5.92
N GLU A 176 -17.50 17.35 -4.83
CA GLU A 176 -17.27 18.00 -3.53
C GLU A 176 -16.05 17.45 -2.83
N LYS A 177 -15.64 16.19 -3.08
CA LYS A 177 -14.49 15.55 -2.45
C LYS A 177 -13.17 16.00 -3.08
N LYS A 178 -12.37 16.77 -2.35
CA LYS A 178 -11.12 17.40 -2.84
C LYS A 178 -9.84 16.76 -2.32
N ALA A 179 -9.91 15.87 -1.32
CA ALA A 179 -8.76 15.26 -0.70
C ALA A 179 -7.92 14.42 -1.70
N SER A 180 -6.59 14.34 -1.50
CA SER A 180 -5.67 13.52 -2.30
C SER A 180 -4.93 12.55 -1.39
N VAL A 181 -4.72 11.30 -1.85
CA VAL A 181 -3.95 10.27 -1.10
C VAL A 181 -2.54 10.74 -0.78
N TYR A 182 -1.96 11.61 -1.59
CA TYR A 182 -0.65 12.22 -1.32
C TYR A 182 -0.67 13.31 -0.24
N ASP A 183 -1.85 13.70 0.27
CA ASP A 183 -1.97 14.67 1.35
C ASP A 183 -1.86 13.98 2.70
N MET A 184 -0.95 14.44 3.56
CA MET A 184 -0.77 13.94 4.93
C MET A 184 -2.04 14.03 5.79
N ARG A 185 -2.97 14.89 5.42
CA ARG A 185 -4.26 15.08 6.09
C ARG A 185 -5.42 14.49 5.27
N PHE A 186 -5.14 13.51 4.41
CA PHE A 186 -6.14 12.90 3.52
C PHE A 186 -7.42 12.50 4.27
N GLN A 187 -7.29 11.70 5.33
CA GLN A 187 -8.45 11.20 6.08
C GLN A 187 -9.30 12.33 6.66
N LYS A 188 -8.65 13.36 7.25
CA LYS A 188 -9.37 14.50 7.80
C LYS A 188 -10.11 15.27 6.72
N LYS A 189 -9.43 15.60 5.62
CA LYS A 189 -10.04 16.32 4.49
C LYS A 189 -11.16 15.52 3.84
N TRP A 190 -10.97 14.20 3.70
CA TRP A 190 -12.00 13.33 3.15
C TRP A 190 -13.27 13.33 4.00
N ILE A 191 -13.13 13.27 5.33
CA ILE A 191 -14.26 13.34 6.27
C ILE A 191 -14.87 14.75 6.29
N ASP A 192 -14.06 15.81 6.23
CA ASP A 192 -14.56 17.19 6.21
C ASP A 192 -15.40 17.47 4.93
N ASP A 193 -15.02 16.85 3.81
CA ASP A 193 -15.72 16.95 2.52
C ASP A 193 -16.99 16.05 2.43
N CYS A 194 -17.26 15.18 3.41
CA CYS A 194 -18.47 14.37 3.49
C CYS A 194 -19.66 15.17 4.03
N ASP A 195 -20.87 14.85 3.56
CA ASP A 195 -22.09 15.35 4.18
C ASP A 195 -22.33 14.76 5.59
N GLU A 196 -23.34 15.23 6.31
CA GLU A 196 -23.61 14.78 7.68
C GLU A 196 -24.00 13.29 7.75
N ALA A 197 -24.73 12.77 6.79
CA ALA A 197 -25.12 11.38 6.71
C ALA A 197 -23.92 10.48 6.39
N GLU A 198 -23.07 10.88 5.45
CA GLU A 198 -21.81 10.21 5.13
C GLU A 198 -20.83 10.24 6.31
N LYS A 199 -20.73 11.35 7.06
CA LYS A 199 -19.91 11.46 8.28
C LYS A 199 -20.31 10.43 9.33
N ILE A 200 -21.62 10.28 9.57
CA ILE A 200 -22.15 9.27 10.50
C ILE A 200 -21.75 7.86 10.05
N ASN A 201 -21.93 7.53 8.77
CA ASN A 201 -21.55 6.24 8.22
C ASN A 201 -20.03 5.99 8.29
N CYS A 202 -19.20 6.98 8.01
CA CYS A 202 -17.74 6.88 8.11
C CYS A 202 -17.25 6.69 9.56
N ILE A 203 -17.86 7.38 10.53
CA ILE A 203 -17.43 7.35 11.94
C ILE A 203 -17.90 6.07 12.63
N PHE A 204 -19.12 5.62 12.36
CA PHE A 204 -19.70 4.47 13.05
C PHE A 204 -19.57 3.15 12.27
N GLY A 205 -19.01 3.15 11.06
CA GLY A 205 -18.90 1.95 10.23
C GLY A 205 -20.26 1.33 9.86
N ILE A 206 -21.34 2.10 9.99
CA ILE A 206 -22.71 1.66 9.71
C ILE A 206 -22.97 1.93 8.23
N SER A 207 -22.79 0.90 7.42
CA SER A 207 -23.35 0.89 6.06
C SER A 207 -24.83 0.60 6.20
N ASN A 208 -25.66 1.61 6.07
CA ASN A 208 -27.08 1.40 5.81
C ASN A 208 -27.23 0.86 4.38
N ARG A 209 -27.33 -0.44 4.27
CA ARG A 209 -27.85 -1.15 3.10
C ARG A 209 -29.20 -1.74 3.45
#